data_51d35ff16779744f8d0d8b3360add820
#
_entry.id   51d35ff16779744f8d0d8b3360add820
#
_cell.length_a   1.000
_cell.length_b   1.000
_cell.length_c   1.000
_cell.angle_alpha   90.00
_cell.angle_beta   90.00
_cell.angle_gamma   90.00
#
_symmetry.space_group_name_H-M   'P 1'
#
loop_
_entity.id
_entity.type
_entity.pdbx_description
1 polymer ?
#
loop_
_entity_poly.entity_id
_entity_poly.type
_entity_poly.pdbx_seq_one_letter_code
_entity_poly.pdbx_strand_id
1 'polypeptide(L)'
;EIKQRLGIKIEFVDLGGGVGIPYKPEQKAVDLGYVARGIKKLYDEKIIKNDLDPMGIYWECGRPVTGPYGWLIATAIHEKHIYRDYIGVDACMADLMRPGMYGAYHEVTVSGKENAVKDRVYDVVGSLCENCDKFAVRRSLPKIDIGDILIIHDAGAHGRAMGFNYNGKLRAGEVLMRSDGSFKEIRRRETIADYFATLDLDGVKKFK
;
A
#
# COMPACT_ATOMS: atom_id res chain seq x y z
N GLU A 1 11.41 32.02 17.28
CA GLU A 1 10.82 32.12 18.62
C GLU A 1 11.50 31.18 19.63
N ILE A 2 11.57 29.84 19.38
CA ILE A 2 12.17 28.86 20.30
C ILE A 2 13.62 29.23 20.63
N LYS A 3 14.47 29.48 19.62
CA LYS A 3 15.86 29.93 19.85
C LYS A 3 15.94 31.22 20.67
N GLN A 4 15.10 32.20 20.32
CA GLN A 4 15.08 33.51 20.98
C GLN A 4 14.62 33.44 22.42
N ARG A 5 13.62 32.61 22.71
CA ARG A 5 12.98 32.50 24.05
C ARG A 5 13.70 31.55 24.99
N LEU A 6 14.25 30.44 24.44
CA LEU A 6 14.81 29.35 25.23
C LEU A 6 16.31 29.15 25.03
N GLY A 7 16.94 29.83 24.09
CA GLY A 7 18.37 29.65 23.75
C GLY A 7 18.69 28.29 23.11
N ILE A 8 17.69 27.50 22.74
CA ILE A 8 17.89 26.14 22.21
C ILE A 8 18.21 26.23 20.72
N LYS A 9 19.29 25.58 20.28
CA LYS A 9 19.60 25.37 18.89
C LYS A 9 18.89 24.11 18.38
N ILE A 10 18.07 24.27 17.32
CA ILE A 10 17.43 23.16 16.62
C ILE A 10 18.38 22.67 15.54
N GLU A 11 18.71 21.39 15.56
CA GLU A 11 19.64 20.78 14.60
C GLU A 11 18.93 20.40 13.28
N PHE A 12 17.70 19.99 13.36
CA PHE A 12 16.89 19.64 12.18
C PHE A 12 15.42 19.92 12.39
N VAL A 13 14.69 19.94 11.29
CA VAL A 13 13.24 19.92 11.25
C VAL A 13 12.76 18.83 10.30
N ASP A 14 11.79 18.05 10.74
CA ASP A 14 11.10 17.08 9.90
C ASP A 14 9.80 17.72 9.41
N LEU A 15 9.62 17.72 8.09
CA LEU A 15 8.43 18.25 7.43
C LEU A 15 7.29 17.22 7.40
N GLY A 16 7.52 16.01 7.92
CA GLY A 16 6.60 14.90 7.87
C GLY A 16 6.48 14.28 6.49
N GLY A 17 5.41 13.54 6.30
CA GLY A 17 5.12 12.86 5.06
C GLY A 17 3.87 13.38 4.36
N GLY A 18 3.14 12.47 3.69
CA GLY A 18 1.81 12.74 3.13
C GLY A 18 1.78 13.16 1.67
N VAL A 19 2.93 13.30 0.99
CA VAL A 19 2.93 13.52 -0.46
C VAL A 19 2.27 12.33 -1.14
N GLY A 20 1.21 12.62 -1.91
CA GLY A 20 0.45 11.63 -2.65
C GLY A 20 1.08 11.24 -3.98
N ILE A 21 0.49 10.22 -4.59
CA ILE A 21 0.74 9.81 -5.98
C ILE A 21 -0.58 9.88 -6.76
N PRO A 22 -0.55 9.95 -8.08
CA PRO A 22 -1.75 9.86 -8.89
C PRO A 22 -2.26 8.40 -8.88
N TYR A 23 -3.34 8.14 -8.17
CA TYR A 23 -4.01 6.83 -8.15
C TYR A 23 -5.00 6.65 -9.30
N LYS A 24 -5.37 7.73 -9.97
CA LYS A 24 -6.32 7.74 -11.07
C LYS A 24 -5.74 8.49 -12.28
N PRO A 25 -6.13 8.12 -13.50
CA PRO A 25 -5.58 8.72 -14.73
C PRO A 25 -5.72 10.25 -14.82
N GLU A 26 -6.76 10.81 -14.23
CA GLU A 26 -7.00 12.26 -14.24
C GLU A 26 -6.17 13.03 -13.21
N GLN A 27 -5.54 12.34 -12.27
CA GLN A 27 -4.70 12.96 -11.24
C GLN A 27 -3.30 13.24 -11.79
N LYS A 28 -2.72 14.35 -11.35
CA LYS A 28 -1.34 14.72 -11.69
C LYS A 28 -0.40 14.41 -10.54
N ALA A 29 0.79 13.94 -10.86
CA ALA A 29 1.85 13.78 -9.88
C ALA A 29 2.25 15.14 -9.29
N VAL A 30 2.64 15.14 -8.03
CA VAL A 30 3.20 16.32 -7.37
C VAL A 30 4.55 16.64 -8.01
N ASP A 31 4.74 17.89 -8.46
CA ASP A 31 6.05 18.38 -8.91
C ASP A 31 6.96 18.56 -7.68
N LEU A 32 7.76 17.56 -7.41
CA LEU A 32 8.72 17.60 -6.31
C LEU A 32 9.79 18.68 -6.50
N GLY A 33 10.13 19.02 -7.74
CA GLY A 33 11.03 20.14 -8.04
C GLY A 33 10.45 21.48 -7.62
N TYR A 34 9.16 21.72 -7.89
CA TYR A 34 8.46 22.90 -7.41
C TYR A 34 8.44 22.97 -5.87
N VAL A 35 8.12 21.86 -5.23
CA VAL A 35 8.12 21.78 -3.75
C VAL A 35 9.51 22.05 -3.18
N ALA A 36 10.56 21.45 -3.75
CA ALA A 36 11.94 21.65 -3.30
C ALA A 36 12.39 23.13 -3.45
N ARG A 37 12.04 23.80 -4.55
CA ARG A 37 12.30 25.23 -4.73
C ARG A 37 11.58 26.08 -3.67
N GLY A 38 10.33 25.73 -3.34
CA GLY A 38 9.57 26.40 -2.29
C GLY A 38 10.21 26.23 -0.90
N ILE A 39 10.62 25.01 -0.57
CA ILE A 39 11.33 24.73 0.68
C ILE A 39 12.64 25.50 0.76
N LYS A 40 13.44 25.49 -0.33
CA LYS A 40 14.70 26.26 -0.35
C LYS A 40 14.47 27.74 -0.13
N LYS A 41 13.48 28.34 -0.79
CA LYS A 41 13.14 29.75 -0.56
C LYS A 41 12.81 30.04 0.90
N LEU A 42 11.96 29.21 1.50
CA LEU A 42 11.59 29.35 2.92
C LEU A 42 12.78 29.12 3.84
N TYR A 43 13.66 28.19 3.51
CA TYR A 43 14.90 27.96 4.26
C TYR A 43 15.77 29.22 4.26
N ASP A 44 15.99 29.83 3.10
CA ASP A 44 16.78 31.05 2.98
C ASP A 44 16.14 32.21 3.77
N GLU A 45 14.82 32.34 3.69
CA GLU A 45 14.07 33.42 4.36
C GLU A 45 13.90 33.25 5.88
N LYS A 46 13.75 32.02 6.36
CA LYS A 46 13.37 31.75 7.75
C LYS A 46 14.51 31.18 8.57
N ILE A 47 15.44 30.45 7.95
CA ILE A 47 16.54 29.79 8.64
C ILE A 47 17.80 30.65 8.51
N ILE A 48 18.30 30.88 7.30
CA ILE A 48 19.54 31.63 7.10
C ILE A 48 19.43 33.04 7.61
N LYS A 49 18.37 33.80 7.24
CA LYS A 49 18.21 35.20 7.69
C LYS A 49 18.04 35.38 9.21
N ASN A 50 17.83 34.30 9.94
CA ASN A 50 17.68 34.34 11.41
C ASN A 50 18.81 33.62 12.15
N ASP A 51 19.94 33.35 11.46
CA ASP A 51 21.13 32.67 12.00
C ASP A 51 20.80 31.35 12.66
N LEU A 52 19.89 30.57 12.03
CA LEU A 52 19.49 29.24 12.49
C LEU A 52 20.20 28.12 11.74
N ASP A 53 20.94 28.45 10.68
CA ASP A 53 21.71 27.49 9.91
C ASP A 53 23.00 27.04 10.65
N PRO A 54 23.54 25.86 10.34
CA PRO A 54 22.93 24.86 9.51
C PRO A 54 21.79 24.14 10.26
N MET A 55 20.68 23.92 9.57
CA MET A 55 19.55 23.14 10.07
C MET A 55 19.20 22.05 9.04
N GLY A 56 19.19 20.79 9.45
CA GLY A 56 18.81 19.67 8.58
C GLY A 56 17.34 19.72 8.23
N ILE A 57 16.99 19.38 6.98
CA ILE A 57 15.59 19.17 6.56
C ILE A 57 15.39 17.68 6.30
N TYR A 58 14.44 17.08 6.98
CA TYR A 58 14.03 15.69 6.81
C TYR A 58 12.62 15.61 6.26
N TRP A 59 12.33 14.54 5.55
CA TRP A 59 11.04 14.33 4.93
C TRP A 59 10.70 12.83 4.89
N GLU A 60 9.49 12.47 5.30
CA GLU A 60 9.04 11.08 5.43
C GLU A 60 8.17 10.60 4.25
N CYS A 61 8.44 11.05 3.05
CA CYS A 61 7.62 10.77 1.87
C CYS A 61 7.89 9.38 1.27
N GLY A 62 7.27 8.34 1.82
CA GLY A 62 7.40 6.97 1.32
C GLY A 62 6.63 6.70 0.03
N ARG A 63 5.38 7.19 -0.10
CA ARG A 63 4.50 6.88 -1.25
C ARG A 63 5.09 7.22 -2.62
N PRO A 64 5.61 8.42 -2.88
CA PRO A 64 6.16 8.74 -4.19
C PRO A 64 7.40 7.92 -4.55
N VAL A 65 8.08 7.34 -3.54
CA VAL A 65 9.30 6.53 -3.74
C VAL A 65 8.96 5.10 -4.12
N THR A 66 8.02 4.46 -3.45
CA THR A 66 7.75 3.02 -3.62
C THR A 66 6.33 2.70 -4.09
N GLY A 67 5.35 3.57 -3.84
CA GLY A 67 3.94 3.32 -4.11
C GLY A 67 3.65 2.81 -5.52
N PRO A 68 4.06 3.53 -6.58
CA PRO A 68 3.77 3.16 -7.97
C PRO A 68 4.51 1.90 -8.45
N TYR A 69 5.48 1.41 -7.69
CA TYR A 69 6.37 0.31 -8.08
C TYR A 69 6.02 -1.01 -7.40
N GLY A 70 4.83 -1.15 -6.85
CA GLY A 70 4.37 -2.39 -6.26
C GLY A 70 2.93 -2.71 -6.68
N TRP A 71 2.67 -3.99 -6.85
CA TRP A 71 1.37 -4.53 -7.21
C TRP A 71 1.00 -5.66 -6.24
N LEU A 72 -0.26 -5.72 -5.85
CA LEU A 72 -0.80 -6.90 -5.22
C LEU A 72 -1.45 -7.75 -6.31
N ILE A 73 -0.96 -8.97 -6.45
CA ILE A 73 -1.46 -9.94 -7.43
C ILE A 73 -2.35 -10.93 -6.70
N ALA A 74 -3.55 -11.13 -7.21
CA ALA A 74 -4.53 -12.01 -6.60
C ALA A 74 -5.30 -12.80 -7.67
N THR A 75 -5.77 -13.99 -7.31
CA THR A 75 -6.59 -14.83 -8.17
C THR A 75 -8.05 -14.69 -7.79
N ALA A 76 -8.95 -14.54 -8.78
CA ALA A 76 -10.38 -14.65 -8.58
C ALA A 76 -10.73 -16.10 -8.22
N ILE A 77 -11.23 -16.33 -7.00
CA ILE A 77 -11.54 -17.66 -6.49
C ILE A 77 -13.04 -17.89 -6.26
N HIS A 78 -13.82 -16.83 -6.28
CA HIS A 78 -15.25 -16.92 -6.05
C HIS A 78 -16.00 -15.78 -6.74
N GLU A 79 -17.22 -16.07 -7.18
CA GLU A 79 -18.15 -15.11 -7.76
C GLU A 79 -19.50 -15.21 -7.03
N LYS A 80 -20.12 -14.08 -6.71
CA LYS A 80 -21.43 -14.06 -6.05
C LYS A 80 -22.31 -12.95 -6.63
N HIS A 81 -23.47 -13.33 -7.10
CA HIS A 81 -24.49 -12.44 -7.66
C HIS A 81 -25.70 -12.37 -6.70
N ILE A 82 -25.90 -11.22 -6.08
CA ILE A 82 -27.04 -10.94 -5.20
C ILE A 82 -27.58 -9.53 -5.52
N TYR A 83 -27.67 -8.62 -4.55
CA TYR A 83 -27.98 -7.20 -4.80
C TYR A 83 -26.81 -6.42 -5.43
N ARG A 84 -25.64 -7.03 -5.49
CA ARG A 84 -24.43 -6.61 -6.21
C ARG A 84 -23.70 -7.83 -6.75
N ASP A 85 -22.79 -7.59 -7.68
CA ASP A 85 -21.89 -8.60 -8.18
C ASP A 85 -20.55 -8.49 -7.44
N TYR A 86 -20.12 -9.59 -6.85
CA TYR A 86 -18.89 -9.69 -6.05
C TYR A 86 -17.92 -10.65 -6.71
N ILE A 87 -16.66 -10.24 -6.73
CA ILE A 87 -15.53 -11.11 -7.06
C ILE A 87 -14.69 -11.29 -5.78
N GLY A 88 -14.65 -12.51 -5.27
CA GLY A 88 -13.79 -12.89 -4.17
C GLY A 88 -12.41 -13.30 -4.67
N VAL A 89 -11.37 -12.77 -4.05
CA VAL A 89 -9.97 -13.08 -4.39
C VAL A 89 -9.25 -13.80 -3.24
N ASP A 90 -8.16 -14.50 -3.55
CA ASP A 90 -7.32 -15.20 -2.58
C ASP A 90 -6.47 -14.26 -1.68
N ALA A 91 -6.33 -13.00 -2.06
CA ALA A 91 -5.78 -11.95 -1.20
C ALA A 91 -6.82 -11.44 -0.20
N CYS A 92 -6.38 -10.64 0.76
CA CYS A 92 -7.25 -10.00 1.74
C CYS A 92 -6.69 -8.65 2.20
N MET A 93 -7.47 -7.88 2.96
CA MET A 93 -7.02 -6.58 3.47
C MET A 93 -5.76 -6.67 4.34
N ALA A 94 -5.43 -7.84 4.87
CA ALA A 94 -4.18 -8.04 5.59
C ALA A 94 -2.93 -7.91 4.68
N ASP A 95 -3.09 -8.05 3.36
CA ASP A 95 -2.04 -7.82 2.37
C ASP A 95 -2.00 -6.35 1.91
N LEU A 96 -3.17 -5.68 1.84
CA LEU A 96 -3.33 -4.27 1.47
C LEU A 96 -4.55 -3.66 2.16
N MET A 97 -4.36 -3.09 3.35
CA MET A 97 -5.47 -2.58 4.16
C MET A 97 -6.06 -1.24 3.69
N ARG A 98 -5.34 -0.49 2.87
CA ARG A 98 -5.71 0.90 2.53
C ARG A 98 -7.09 1.05 1.91
N PRO A 99 -7.54 0.23 0.93
CA PRO A 99 -8.89 0.35 0.38
C PRO A 99 -9.99 0.14 1.44
N GLY A 100 -9.83 -0.89 2.26
CA GLY A 100 -10.81 -1.24 3.27
C GLY A 100 -10.88 -0.24 4.43
N MET A 101 -9.72 0.14 4.98
CA MET A 101 -9.66 0.98 6.19
C MET A 101 -9.82 2.47 5.90
N TYR A 102 -9.31 2.95 4.77
CA TYR A 102 -9.27 4.38 4.46
C TYR A 102 -10.12 4.76 3.24
N GLY A 103 -10.81 3.80 2.62
CA GLY A 103 -11.51 4.04 1.35
C GLY A 103 -10.57 4.47 0.21
N ALA A 104 -9.28 4.13 0.32
CA ALA A 104 -8.29 4.55 -0.66
C ALA A 104 -8.55 3.87 -2.00
N TYR A 105 -8.50 4.65 -3.07
CA TYR A 105 -8.56 4.12 -4.41
C TYR A 105 -7.25 3.43 -4.79
N HIS A 106 -7.37 2.24 -5.35
CA HIS A 106 -6.32 1.57 -6.10
C HIS A 106 -6.92 1.10 -7.42
N GLU A 107 -6.20 1.28 -8.52
CA GLU A 107 -6.64 0.73 -9.80
C GLU A 107 -6.60 -0.79 -9.74
N VAL A 108 -7.58 -1.42 -10.34
CA VAL A 108 -7.66 -2.88 -10.49
C VAL A 108 -7.74 -3.20 -11.97
N THR A 109 -6.84 -4.03 -12.45
CA THR A 109 -6.89 -4.56 -13.82
C THR A 109 -6.96 -6.08 -13.78
N VAL A 110 -7.40 -6.67 -14.88
CA VAL A 110 -7.47 -8.11 -15.07
C VAL A 110 -6.45 -8.49 -16.12
N SER A 111 -5.49 -9.33 -15.74
CA SER A 111 -4.40 -9.75 -16.61
C SER A 111 -4.92 -10.43 -17.87
N GLY A 112 -4.44 -9.97 -19.03
CA GLY A 112 -4.89 -10.45 -20.34
C GLY A 112 -6.23 -9.89 -20.82
N LYS A 113 -6.89 -9.01 -20.01
CA LYS A 113 -8.15 -8.34 -20.35
C LYS A 113 -8.04 -6.82 -20.28
N GLU A 114 -6.84 -6.26 -20.36
CA GLU A 114 -6.57 -4.81 -20.18
C GLU A 114 -7.33 -3.95 -21.18
N ASN A 115 -7.53 -4.45 -22.39
CA ASN A 115 -8.23 -3.76 -23.49
C ASN A 115 -9.69 -4.22 -23.66
N ALA A 116 -10.19 -5.09 -22.80
CA ALA A 116 -11.56 -5.57 -22.87
C ALA A 116 -12.55 -4.49 -22.39
N VAL A 117 -13.80 -4.57 -22.87
CA VAL A 117 -14.86 -3.65 -22.48
C VAL A 117 -15.13 -3.80 -20.98
N LYS A 118 -15.10 -2.70 -20.24
CA LYS A 118 -15.43 -2.63 -18.80
C LYS A 118 -16.93 -2.43 -18.60
N ASP A 119 -17.70 -3.43 -18.95
CA ASP A 119 -19.19 -3.40 -18.96
C ASP A 119 -19.83 -4.03 -17.71
N ARG A 120 -19.02 -4.52 -16.79
CA ARG A 120 -19.46 -5.08 -15.51
C ARG A 120 -19.14 -4.15 -14.35
N VAL A 121 -19.93 -4.23 -13.29
CA VAL A 121 -19.70 -3.45 -12.06
C VAL A 121 -19.57 -4.42 -10.90
N TYR A 122 -18.37 -4.54 -10.37
CA TYR A 122 -18.04 -5.47 -9.28
C TYR A 122 -17.61 -4.76 -8.01
N ASP A 123 -17.92 -5.42 -6.88
CA ASP A 123 -17.17 -5.24 -5.64
C ASP A 123 -16.09 -6.34 -5.60
N VAL A 124 -14.80 -5.95 -5.56
CA VAL A 124 -13.69 -6.91 -5.41
C VAL A 124 -13.37 -7.02 -3.92
N VAL A 125 -13.54 -8.23 -3.39
CA VAL A 125 -13.48 -8.50 -1.94
C VAL A 125 -12.46 -9.58 -1.62
N GLY A 126 -11.90 -9.51 -0.43
CA GLY A 126 -10.97 -10.52 0.07
C GLY A 126 -11.68 -11.72 0.70
N SER A 127 -10.90 -12.52 1.41
CA SER A 127 -11.30 -13.82 1.94
C SER A 127 -11.42 -13.84 3.47
N LEU A 128 -11.51 -12.67 4.11
CA LEU A 128 -11.70 -12.56 5.56
C LEU A 128 -13.18 -12.44 5.94
N CYS A 129 -13.52 -12.88 7.15
CA CYS A 129 -14.79 -12.58 7.78
C CYS A 129 -14.75 -11.14 8.34
N GLU A 130 -14.70 -10.15 7.45
CA GLU A 130 -14.52 -8.73 7.79
C GLU A 130 -15.20 -7.84 6.75
N ASN A 131 -16.05 -6.90 7.21
CA ASN A 131 -16.77 -5.99 6.32
C ASN A 131 -15.86 -5.04 5.54
N CYS A 132 -14.68 -4.73 6.06
CA CYS A 132 -13.69 -3.87 5.43
C CYS A 132 -12.77 -4.61 4.46
N ASP A 133 -12.94 -5.92 4.28
CA ASP A 133 -12.09 -6.71 3.38
C ASP A 133 -12.48 -6.51 1.90
N LYS A 134 -12.17 -5.30 1.40
CA LYS A 134 -12.51 -4.83 0.06
C LYS A 134 -11.32 -4.16 -0.59
N PHE A 135 -11.10 -4.47 -1.86
CA PHE A 135 -10.09 -3.81 -2.70
C PHE A 135 -10.72 -2.77 -3.63
N ALA A 136 -11.95 -3.02 -4.06
CA ALA A 136 -12.72 -2.08 -4.89
C ALA A 136 -14.21 -2.22 -4.59
N VAL A 137 -14.94 -1.11 -4.72
CA VAL A 137 -16.39 -1.06 -4.54
C VAL A 137 -16.99 -0.41 -5.77
N ARG A 138 -18.00 -1.08 -6.38
CA ARG A 138 -18.71 -0.65 -7.59
C ARG A 138 -17.75 -0.25 -8.70
N ARG A 139 -16.72 -1.07 -8.94
CA ARG A 139 -15.73 -0.82 -9.97
C ARG A 139 -16.18 -1.34 -11.32
N SER A 140 -16.14 -0.50 -12.36
CA SER A 140 -16.32 -0.93 -13.74
C SER A 140 -15.08 -1.70 -14.18
N LEU A 141 -15.27 -2.97 -14.52
CA LEU A 141 -14.22 -3.92 -14.92
C LEU A 141 -14.72 -4.76 -16.11
N PRO A 142 -13.84 -5.40 -16.87
CA PRO A 142 -14.25 -6.42 -17.81
C PRO A 142 -14.86 -7.62 -17.08
N LYS A 143 -15.54 -8.49 -17.81
CA LYS A 143 -16.01 -9.76 -17.24
C LYS A 143 -14.83 -10.51 -16.60
N ILE A 144 -15.00 -10.88 -15.34
CA ILE A 144 -14.05 -11.67 -14.56
C ILE A 144 -14.60 -13.09 -14.45
N ASP A 145 -13.74 -14.07 -14.73
CA ASP A 145 -14.05 -15.49 -14.55
C ASP A 145 -13.19 -16.03 -13.39
N ILE A 146 -13.64 -17.09 -12.73
CA ILE A 146 -12.84 -17.77 -11.68
C ILE A 146 -11.54 -18.27 -12.31
N GLY A 147 -10.41 -17.96 -11.66
CA GLY A 147 -9.07 -18.24 -12.14
C GLY A 147 -8.39 -17.04 -12.81
N ASP A 148 -9.12 -15.98 -13.13
CA ASP A 148 -8.51 -14.75 -13.62
C ASP A 148 -7.56 -14.14 -12.59
N ILE A 149 -6.49 -13.54 -13.07
CA ILE A 149 -5.52 -12.82 -12.23
C ILE A 149 -5.88 -11.34 -12.21
N LEU A 150 -6.13 -10.84 -11.01
CA LEU A 150 -6.33 -9.42 -10.76
C LEU A 150 -5.03 -8.77 -10.29
N ILE A 151 -4.76 -7.59 -10.81
CA ILE A 151 -3.61 -6.77 -10.44
C ILE A 151 -4.15 -5.51 -9.75
N ILE A 152 -3.82 -5.35 -8.48
CA ILE A 152 -4.16 -4.16 -7.70
C ILE A 152 -2.92 -3.28 -7.68
N HIS A 153 -3.01 -2.12 -8.32
CA HIS A 153 -1.88 -1.23 -8.59
C HIS A 153 -1.51 -0.37 -7.38
N ASP A 154 -0.34 0.26 -7.45
CA ASP A 154 0.16 1.25 -6.47
C ASP A 154 0.27 0.72 -5.04
N ALA A 155 0.56 -0.57 -4.88
CA ALA A 155 0.65 -1.26 -3.60
C ALA A 155 2.07 -1.26 -2.97
N GLY A 156 3.05 -0.57 -3.58
CA GLY A 156 4.45 -0.59 -3.14
C GLY A 156 4.72 0.18 -1.85
N ALA A 157 3.80 1.05 -1.43
CA ALA A 157 3.84 1.70 -0.13
C ALA A 157 2.58 1.36 0.66
N HIS A 158 2.72 1.16 1.98
CA HIS A 158 1.60 0.85 2.89
C HIS A 158 0.82 -0.43 2.52
N GLY A 159 1.41 -1.30 1.70
CA GLY A 159 0.95 -2.66 1.46
C GLY A 159 1.56 -3.59 2.52
N ARG A 160 2.60 -4.34 2.15
CA ARG A 160 3.27 -5.28 3.06
C ARG A 160 3.69 -4.68 4.40
N ALA A 161 4.17 -3.43 4.43
CA ALA A 161 4.62 -2.77 5.66
C ALA A 161 3.50 -2.59 6.69
N MET A 162 2.25 -2.44 6.26
CA MET A 162 1.07 -2.36 7.12
C MET A 162 0.32 -3.70 7.24
N GLY A 163 0.88 -4.76 6.67
CA GLY A 163 0.25 -6.07 6.69
C GLY A 163 0.25 -6.70 8.10
N PHE A 164 -0.71 -7.57 8.33
CA PHE A 164 -0.95 -8.23 9.63
C PHE A 164 -1.53 -9.63 9.42
N ASN A 165 -1.64 -10.40 10.51
CA ASN A 165 -2.30 -11.69 10.48
C ASN A 165 -3.66 -11.58 11.18
N TYR A 166 -4.73 -11.55 10.43
CA TYR A 166 -6.09 -11.55 10.95
C TYR A 166 -6.83 -12.81 10.48
N ASN A 167 -7.64 -13.37 11.35
CA ASN A 167 -8.35 -14.65 11.12
C ASN A 167 -7.40 -15.79 10.69
N GLY A 168 -6.15 -15.78 11.17
CA GLY A 168 -5.16 -16.81 10.85
C GLY A 168 -4.63 -16.76 9.41
N LYS A 169 -4.88 -15.69 8.65
CA LYS A 169 -4.30 -15.55 7.31
C LYS A 169 -2.80 -15.40 7.39
N LEU A 170 -2.12 -16.22 6.62
CA LEU A 170 -0.68 -16.14 6.42
C LEU A 170 -0.37 -15.05 5.39
N ARG A 171 0.72 -14.32 5.59
CA ARG A 171 1.11 -13.21 4.72
C ARG A 171 1.67 -13.72 3.41
N ALA A 172 1.35 -13.03 2.32
CA ALA A 172 1.82 -13.33 0.98
C ALA A 172 3.36 -13.22 0.85
N GLY A 173 3.93 -13.89 -0.13
CA GLY A 173 5.32 -13.71 -0.54
C GLY A 173 5.52 -12.42 -1.32
N GLU A 174 6.78 -12.06 -1.56
CA GLU A 174 7.16 -10.90 -2.37
C GLU A 174 8.16 -11.31 -3.45
N VAL A 175 7.91 -10.85 -4.65
CA VAL A 175 8.75 -11.09 -5.83
C VAL A 175 9.21 -9.75 -6.38
N LEU A 176 10.51 -9.59 -6.56
CA LEU A 176 11.12 -8.44 -7.21
C LEU A 176 11.21 -8.69 -8.70
N MET A 177 10.59 -7.82 -9.49
CA MET A 177 10.85 -7.73 -10.94
C MET A 177 12.04 -6.80 -11.16
N ARG A 178 13.07 -7.29 -11.83
CA ARG A 178 14.28 -6.51 -12.15
C ARG A 178 14.12 -5.78 -13.48
N SER A 179 15.02 -4.82 -13.72
CA SER A 179 15.04 -4.04 -14.97
C SER A 179 15.31 -4.88 -16.23
N ASP A 180 15.92 -6.05 -16.07
CA ASP A 180 16.15 -7.02 -17.15
C ASP A 180 14.94 -7.92 -17.43
N GLY A 181 13.83 -7.71 -16.72
CA GLY A 181 12.61 -8.51 -16.81
C GLY A 181 12.66 -9.83 -16.02
N SER A 182 13.76 -10.14 -15.35
CA SER A 182 13.83 -11.34 -14.50
C SER A 182 13.10 -11.12 -13.17
N PHE A 183 12.68 -12.23 -12.55
CA PHE A 183 12.00 -12.24 -11.28
C PHE A 183 12.85 -12.91 -10.20
N LYS A 184 12.83 -12.36 -9.00
CA LYS A 184 13.48 -12.95 -7.83
C LYS A 184 12.51 -12.95 -6.65
N GLU A 185 12.27 -14.10 -6.05
CA GLU A 185 11.61 -14.15 -4.74
C GLU A 185 12.55 -13.48 -3.71
N ILE A 186 12.07 -12.40 -3.08
CA ILE A 186 12.77 -11.66 -2.03
C ILE A 186 12.20 -11.95 -0.66
N ARG A 187 11.01 -12.53 -0.63
CA ARG A 187 10.36 -13.00 0.59
C ARG A 187 9.44 -14.17 0.24
N ARG A 188 9.62 -15.31 0.89
CA ARG A 188 8.69 -16.44 0.77
C ARG A 188 7.37 -16.14 1.46
N ARG A 189 6.35 -16.89 1.13
CA ARG A 189 5.09 -16.90 1.88
C ARG A 189 5.33 -17.35 3.32
N GLU A 190 4.53 -16.84 4.25
CA GLU A 190 4.46 -17.38 5.60
C GLU A 190 3.91 -18.80 5.60
N THR A 191 4.38 -19.57 6.55
CA THR A 191 3.89 -20.92 6.89
C THR A 191 3.19 -20.87 8.23
N ILE A 192 2.48 -21.94 8.58
CA ILE A 192 1.88 -22.10 9.90
C ILE A 192 2.96 -22.03 11.00
N ALA A 193 4.16 -22.55 10.74
CA ALA A 193 5.28 -22.45 11.67
C ALA A 193 5.70 -20.99 11.94
N ASP A 194 5.69 -20.14 10.93
CA ASP A 194 5.98 -18.71 11.11
C ASP A 194 4.89 -18.02 11.96
N TYR A 195 3.64 -18.36 11.74
CA TYR A 195 2.51 -17.80 12.47
C TYR A 195 2.57 -18.11 13.98
N PHE A 196 3.01 -19.30 14.33
CA PHE A 196 3.13 -19.77 15.72
C PHE A 196 4.56 -19.65 16.27
N ALA A 197 5.50 -19.05 15.56
CA ALA A 197 6.93 -19.04 15.92
C ALA A 197 7.25 -18.44 17.30
N THR A 198 6.38 -17.57 17.81
CA THR A 198 6.57 -16.90 19.11
C THR A 198 5.85 -17.62 20.27
N LEU A 199 5.10 -18.68 19.99
CA LEU A 199 4.39 -19.42 21.01
C LEU A 199 5.28 -20.52 21.61
N ASP A 200 5.33 -20.61 22.92
CA ASP A 200 5.86 -21.77 23.63
C ASP A 200 4.79 -22.87 23.68
N LEU A 201 4.96 -23.87 22.81
CA LEU A 201 4.04 -24.99 22.69
C LEU A 201 4.46 -26.21 23.54
N ASP A 202 5.59 -26.15 24.23
CA ASP A 202 6.10 -27.32 25.00
C ASP A 202 5.19 -27.71 26.18
N GLY A 203 4.44 -26.75 26.71
CA GLY A 203 3.41 -26.99 27.73
C GLY A 203 2.08 -27.54 27.20
N VAL A 204 1.80 -27.41 25.89
CA VAL A 204 0.47 -27.72 25.31
C VAL A 204 0.32 -29.19 24.93
N LYS A 205 1.40 -29.95 24.83
CA LYS A 205 1.39 -31.39 24.46
C LYS A 205 0.66 -32.30 25.43
N LYS A 206 0.12 -31.81 26.56
CA LYS A 206 -0.58 -32.57 27.58
C LYS A 206 -2.11 -32.60 27.47
N PHE A 207 -2.70 -31.91 26.52
CA PHE A 207 -4.13 -32.02 26.25
C PHE A 207 -4.35 -33.08 25.15
N LYS A 208 -4.48 -34.32 25.57
CA LYS A 208 -5.04 -35.41 24.75
C LYS A 208 -6.53 -35.49 25.02
#